data_92a9d2f70671771c4c22d9128ed83607
#
_entry.id   92a9d2f70671771c4c22d9128ed83607
#
_cell.length_a   1.000
_cell.length_b   1.000
_cell.length_c   1.000
_cell.angle_alpha   90.00
_cell.angle_beta   90.00
_cell.angle_gamma   90.00
#
_symmetry.space_group_name_H-M   'P 1'
#
loop_
_entity.id
_entity.type
_entity.pdbx_description
1 polymer ?
#
loop_
_entity_poly.entity_id
_entity_poly.type
_entity_poly.pdbx_seq_one_letter_code
_entity_poly.pdbx_strand_id
1 'polypeptide(L)'
;MLLAPPASPREYTRYFAHVFGLSETTRAAMQHRIEAREGLLMPQFDAQAVAPRIRIPTLVVHDRRDSVNAFADGQAFAHAVRGAQLLATESLGHRKILKDPVVLAQVAHFAS
;
A
#
# COMPACT_ATOMS: atom_id res chain seq x y z
N MET A 1 1.61 5.78 10.79
CA MET A 1 1.84 4.37 10.41
C MET A 1 1.12 4.06 9.11
N LEU A 2 1.77 3.32 8.24
CA LEU A 2 1.20 2.75 7.02
C LEU A 2 1.20 1.22 7.17
N LEU A 3 0.05 0.59 6.99
CA LEU A 3 -0.12 -0.84 7.16
C LEU A 3 -0.48 -1.48 5.82
N ALA A 4 0.44 -2.32 5.31
CA ALA A 4 0.31 -3.00 4.03
C ALA A 4 -0.18 -2.08 2.89
N PRO A 5 0.43 -0.90 2.69
CA PRO A 5 -0.04 0.06 1.71
C PRO A 5 0.22 -0.43 0.29
N PRO A 6 -0.68 -0.15 -0.67
CA PRO A 6 -0.34 -0.27 -2.08
C PRO A 6 0.52 0.92 -2.52
N ALA A 7 1.44 0.71 -3.46
CA ALA A 7 2.27 1.80 -3.98
C ALA A 7 1.46 2.80 -4.83
N SER A 8 0.32 2.37 -5.34
CA SER A 8 -0.59 3.18 -6.15
C SER A 8 -2.01 2.65 -6.04
N PRO A 9 -3.04 3.51 -6.07
CA PRO A 9 -4.44 3.06 -6.21
C PRO A 9 -4.67 2.18 -7.44
N ARG A 10 -3.85 2.35 -8.48
CA ARG A 10 -3.91 1.50 -9.70
C ARG A 10 -3.66 0.03 -9.39
N GLU A 11 -2.92 -0.29 -8.33
CA GLU A 11 -2.67 -1.67 -7.93
C GLU A 11 -3.97 -2.40 -7.56
N TYR A 12 -4.94 -1.70 -6.99
CA TYR A 12 -6.27 -2.28 -6.75
C TYR A 12 -7.00 -2.62 -8.05
N THR A 13 -6.90 -1.76 -9.06
CA THR A 13 -7.51 -2.03 -10.37
C THR A 13 -6.82 -3.21 -11.05
N ARG A 14 -5.51 -3.34 -10.90
CA ARG A 14 -4.74 -4.48 -11.44
C ARG A 14 -5.08 -5.78 -10.73
N TYR A 15 -5.16 -5.76 -9.40
CA TYR A 15 -5.57 -6.93 -8.62
C TYR A 15 -6.98 -7.37 -9.00
N PHE A 16 -7.92 -6.44 -9.09
CA PHE A 16 -9.29 -6.71 -9.50
C PHE A 16 -9.35 -7.32 -10.91
N ALA A 17 -8.62 -6.74 -11.85
CA ALA A 17 -8.54 -7.25 -13.21
C ALA A 17 -7.97 -8.67 -13.25
N HIS A 18 -6.96 -8.97 -12.45
CA HIS A 18 -6.39 -10.30 -12.34
C HIS A 18 -7.40 -11.31 -11.80
N VAL A 19 -8.09 -10.98 -10.71
CA VAL A 19 -9.09 -11.86 -10.08
C VAL A 19 -10.24 -12.19 -11.02
N PHE A 20 -10.71 -11.23 -11.80
CA PHE A 20 -11.86 -11.37 -12.70
C PHE A 20 -11.49 -11.63 -14.17
N GLY A 21 -10.20 -11.82 -14.47
CA GLY A 21 -9.77 -12.10 -15.85
C GLY A 21 -10.02 -10.97 -16.84
N LEU A 22 -9.98 -9.71 -16.38
CA LEU A 22 -10.25 -8.56 -17.23
C LEU A 22 -9.03 -8.17 -18.07
N SER A 23 -9.28 -7.68 -19.29
CA SER A 23 -8.24 -7.14 -20.16
C SER A 23 -7.69 -5.80 -19.61
N GLU A 24 -6.49 -5.42 -20.06
CA GLU A 24 -5.92 -4.11 -19.72
C GLU A 24 -6.80 -2.96 -20.26
N THR A 25 -7.42 -3.11 -21.42
CA THR A 25 -8.36 -2.13 -21.96
C THR A 25 -9.53 -1.92 -21.00
N THR A 26 -10.12 -3.00 -20.49
CA THR A 26 -11.22 -2.93 -19.52
C THR A 26 -10.75 -2.34 -18.20
N ARG A 27 -9.58 -2.76 -17.70
CA ARG A 27 -9.01 -2.19 -16.48
C ARG A 27 -8.79 -0.68 -16.61
N ALA A 28 -8.21 -0.24 -17.70
CA ALA A 28 -7.98 1.20 -17.96
C ALA A 28 -9.28 1.99 -18.04
N ALA A 29 -10.29 1.45 -18.72
CA ALA A 29 -11.61 2.08 -18.79
C ALA A 29 -12.26 2.21 -17.40
N MET A 30 -12.12 1.18 -16.55
CA MET A 30 -12.59 1.22 -15.18
C MET A 30 -11.85 2.30 -14.36
N GLN A 31 -10.54 2.41 -14.50
CA GLN A 31 -9.76 3.46 -13.86
C GLN A 31 -10.25 4.85 -14.28
N HIS A 32 -10.37 5.10 -15.57
CA HIS A 32 -10.84 6.39 -16.07
C HIS A 32 -12.24 6.75 -15.57
N ARG A 33 -13.13 5.78 -15.47
CA ARG A 33 -14.48 6.01 -14.94
C ARG A 33 -14.44 6.38 -13.44
N ILE A 34 -13.61 5.71 -12.66
CA ILE A 34 -13.41 6.03 -11.23
C ILE A 34 -12.84 7.45 -11.10
N GLU A 35 -11.79 7.76 -11.84
CA GLU A 35 -11.14 9.06 -11.83
C GLU A 35 -12.11 10.19 -12.20
N ALA A 36 -12.91 9.99 -13.24
CA ALA A 36 -13.92 10.96 -13.65
C ALA A 36 -15.02 11.18 -12.59
N ARG A 37 -15.45 10.09 -11.94
CA ARG A 37 -16.46 10.14 -10.88
C ARG A 37 -15.96 10.87 -9.64
N GLU A 38 -14.72 10.57 -9.21
CA GLU A 38 -14.16 11.12 -7.98
C GLU A 38 -13.49 12.49 -8.18
N GLY A 39 -13.27 12.92 -9.42
CA GLY A 39 -12.58 14.17 -9.73
C GLY A 39 -11.08 14.13 -9.39
N LEU A 40 -10.47 12.94 -9.36
CA LEU A 40 -9.10 12.70 -8.93
C LEU A 40 -8.40 11.79 -9.94
N LEU A 41 -7.09 11.97 -10.11
CA LEU A 41 -6.27 11.06 -10.90
C LEU A 41 -5.51 10.10 -9.98
N MET A 42 -5.55 8.80 -10.26
CA MET A 42 -4.88 7.79 -9.43
C MET A 42 -3.36 8.02 -9.27
N PRO A 43 -2.61 8.47 -10.30
CA PRO A 43 -1.20 8.78 -10.13
C PRO A 43 -0.87 9.82 -9.05
N GLN A 44 -1.82 10.68 -8.70
CA GLN A 44 -1.63 11.67 -7.63
C GLN A 44 -1.42 11.02 -6.24
N PHE A 45 -1.80 9.75 -6.09
CA PHE A 45 -1.70 8.98 -4.86
C PHE A 45 -0.59 7.92 -4.91
N ASP A 46 0.21 7.90 -5.96
CA ASP A 46 1.37 7.03 -6.02
C ASP A 46 2.36 7.35 -4.89
N ALA A 47 3.05 6.34 -4.38
CA ALA A 47 4.01 6.52 -3.30
C ALA A 47 5.01 7.64 -3.60
N GLN A 48 5.49 7.73 -4.84
CA GLN A 48 6.43 8.77 -5.28
C GLN A 48 5.82 10.18 -5.24
N ALA A 49 4.52 10.32 -5.46
CA ALA A 49 3.83 11.61 -5.42
C ALA A 49 3.49 12.05 -3.98
N VAL A 50 3.15 11.09 -3.12
CA VAL A 50 2.70 11.35 -1.74
C VAL A 50 3.87 11.48 -0.77
N ALA A 51 4.89 10.65 -0.90
CA ALA A 51 6.00 10.55 0.04
C ALA A 51 6.72 11.89 0.33
N PRO A 52 6.99 12.77 -0.65
CA PRO A 52 7.63 14.05 -0.38
C PRO A 52 6.83 14.99 0.53
N ARG A 53 5.52 14.74 0.64
CA ARG A 53 4.61 15.54 1.48
C ARG A 53 4.51 15.00 2.91
N ILE A 54 4.99 13.79 3.17
CA ILE A 54 4.99 13.17 4.50
C ILE A 54 6.22 13.67 5.26
N ARG A 55 5.98 14.45 6.32
CA ARG A 55 7.04 15.08 7.13
C ARG A 55 7.05 14.62 8.58
N ILE A 56 6.22 13.64 8.91
CA ILE A 56 6.13 13.07 10.25
C ILE A 56 6.87 11.73 10.31
N PRO A 57 7.33 11.30 11.49
CA PRO A 57 7.89 9.96 11.67
C PRO A 57 6.93 8.90 11.12
N THR A 58 7.43 8.00 10.28
CA THR A 58 6.61 7.04 9.58
C THR A 58 7.12 5.62 9.79
N LEU A 59 6.22 4.72 10.19
CA LEU A 59 6.44 3.29 10.23
C LEU A 59 5.59 2.64 9.14
N VAL A 60 6.23 1.87 8.27
CA VAL A 60 5.57 1.01 7.29
C VAL A 60 5.63 -0.42 7.82
N VAL A 61 4.48 -1.08 7.91
CA VAL A 61 4.39 -2.49 8.30
C VAL A 61 3.86 -3.28 7.12
N HIS A 62 4.59 -4.30 6.68
CA HIS A 62 4.19 -5.10 5.52
C HIS A 62 4.69 -6.54 5.63
N ASP A 63 3.83 -7.49 5.28
CA ASP A 63 4.18 -8.90 5.25
C ASP A 63 4.79 -9.29 3.90
N ARG A 64 5.86 -10.09 3.94
CA ARG A 64 6.56 -10.54 2.71
C ARG A 64 5.69 -11.45 1.84
N ARG A 65 4.68 -12.09 2.42
CA ARG A 65 3.75 -12.99 1.73
C ARG A 65 2.34 -12.38 1.58
N ASP A 66 2.26 -11.06 1.59
CA ASP A 66 1.00 -10.38 1.32
C ASP A 66 0.55 -10.68 -0.12
N SER A 67 -0.62 -11.29 -0.26
CA SER A 67 -1.20 -11.68 -1.55
C SER A 67 -2.15 -10.64 -2.14
N VAL A 68 -2.43 -9.57 -1.40
CA VAL A 68 -3.32 -8.49 -1.84
C VAL A 68 -2.50 -7.31 -2.33
N ASN A 69 -1.63 -6.79 -1.48
CA ASN A 69 -0.68 -5.74 -1.84
C ASN A 69 0.74 -6.31 -1.79
N ALA A 70 1.48 -6.20 -2.88
CA ALA A 70 2.83 -6.72 -2.95
C ALA A 70 3.74 -6.10 -1.88
N PHE A 71 4.62 -6.89 -1.27
CA PHE A 71 5.60 -6.39 -0.30
C PHE A 71 6.45 -5.24 -0.86
N ALA A 72 6.76 -5.29 -2.17
CA ALA A 72 7.48 -4.23 -2.87
C ALA A 72 6.79 -2.87 -2.76
N ASP A 73 5.47 -2.82 -2.62
CA ASP A 73 4.73 -1.58 -2.46
C ASP A 73 5.02 -0.92 -1.12
N GLY A 74 5.06 -1.71 -0.04
CA GLY A 74 5.49 -1.23 1.28
C GLY A 74 6.93 -0.76 1.29
N GLN A 75 7.82 -1.49 0.60
CA GLN A 75 9.21 -1.08 0.40
C GLN A 75 9.30 0.26 -0.35
N ALA A 76 8.47 0.46 -1.37
CA ALA A 76 8.43 1.70 -2.13
C ALA A 76 8.08 2.90 -1.23
N PHE A 77 7.09 2.77 -0.35
CA PHE A 77 6.78 3.80 0.64
C PHE A 77 7.91 4.02 1.64
N ALA A 78 8.45 2.95 2.21
CA ALA A 78 9.55 3.06 3.18
C ALA A 78 10.79 3.73 2.58
N HIS A 79 11.04 3.49 1.30
CA HIS A 79 12.16 4.12 0.57
C HIS A 79 11.88 5.57 0.20
N ALA A 80 10.65 5.88 -0.20
CA ALA A 80 10.27 7.21 -0.69
C ALA A 80 10.03 8.22 0.44
N VAL A 81 9.55 7.78 1.60
CA VAL A 81 9.33 8.65 2.76
C VAL A 81 10.63 8.82 3.55
N ARG A 82 11.10 10.05 3.66
CA ARG A 82 12.34 10.35 4.35
C ARG A 82 12.31 9.90 5.83
N GLY A 83 13.25 9.05 6.20
CA GLY A 83 13.39 8.55 7.58
C GLY A 83 12.34 7.53 7.99
N ALA A 84 11.58 6.98 7.05
CA ALA A 84 10.64 5.92 7.34
C ALA A 84 11.34 4.64 7.79
N GLN A 85 10.69 3.91 8.71
CA GLN A 85 11.09 2.58 9.14
C GLN A 85 10.20 1.54 8.47
N LEU A 86 10.76 0.38 8.15
CA LEU A 86 10.03 -0.76 7.61
C LEU A 86 10.07 -1.92 8.59
N LEU A 87 8.89 -2.31 9.08
CA LEU A 87 8.70 -3.54 9.84
C LEU A 87 8.16 -4.62 8.89
N ALA A 88 9.02 -5.56 8.52
CA ALA A 88 8.66 -6.67 7.66
C ALA A 88 8.28 -7.89 8.49
N THR A 89 7.19 -8.56 8.15
CA THR A 89 6.79 -9.86 8.70
C THR A 89 6.88 -10.95 7.61
N GLU A 90 6.89 -12.25 8.01
CA GLU A 90 7.24 -13.33 7.08
C GLU A 90 6.05 -14.18 6.59
N SER A 91 4.98 -14.29 7.37
CA SER A 91 3.92 -15.26 7.06
C SER A 91 2.55 -14.91 7.61
N LEU A 92 2.32 -13.64 7.90
CA LEU A 92 1.03 -13.17 8.41
C LEU A 92 0.05 -12.86 7.28
N GLY A 93 0.55 -12.45 6.13
CA GLY A 93 -0.26 -12.00 5.01
C GLY A 93 -1.00 -10.69 5.31
N HIS A 94 -1.91 -10.32 4.42
CA HIS A 94 -2.58 -9.02 4.46
C HIS A 94 -3.49 -8.80 5.69
N ARG A 95 -4.11 -9.86 6.18
CA ARG A 95 -5.15 -9.74 7.23
C ARG A 95 -4.65 -10.03 8.63
N LYS A 96 -3.80 -11.04 8.82
CA LYS A 96 -3.33 -11.45 10.14
C LYS A 96 -2.39 -10.41 10.76
N ILE A 97 -1.71 -9.64 9.93
CA ILE A 97 -0.81 -8.55 10.35
C ILE A 97 -1.51 -7.56 11.31
N LEU A 98 -2.82 -7.37 11.16
CA LEU A 98 -3.62 -6.48 12.02
C LEU A 98 -3.84 -7.01 13.44
N LYS A 99 -3.62 -8.28 13.66
CA LYS A 99 -3.94 -8.97 14.92
C LYS A 99 -2.72 -9.61 15.59
N ASP A 100 -1.57 -9.56 14.93
CA ASP A 100 -0.36 -10.17 15.46
C ASP A 100 0.15 -9.38 16.68
N PRO A 101 0.34 -10.05 17.84
CA PRO A 101 0.73 -9.34 19.05
C PRO A 101 2.12 -8.71 18.97
N VAL A 102 3.05 -9.28 18.20
CA VAL A 102 4.39 -8.72 18.01
C VAL A 102 4.30 -7.43 17.19
N VAL A 103 3.53 -7.45 16.12
CA VAL A 103 3.27 -6.26 15.29
C VAL A 103 2.61 -5.17 16.13
N LEU A 104 1.59 -5.52 16.91
CA LEU A 104 0.89 -4.55 17.76
C LEU A 104 1.81 -3.92 18.79
N ALA A 105 2.68 -4.71 19.41
CA ALA A 105 3.67 -4.21 20.38
C ALA A 105 4.67 -3.23 19.72
N GLN A 106 5.16 -3.56 18.52
CA GLN A 106 6.08 -2.70 17.78
C GLN A 106 5.41 -1.39 17.35
N VAL A 107 4.16 -1.45 16.91
CA VAL A 107 3.38 -0.27 16.54
C VAL A 107 3.14 0.61 17.77
N ALA A 108 2.76 0.03 18.89
CA ALA A 108 2.58 0.77 20.15
C ALA A 108 3.87 1.45 20.62
N HIS A 109 4.99 0.75 20.53
CA HIS A 109 6.31 1.32 20.85
C HIS A 109 6.66 2.50 19.92
N PHE A 110 6.45 2.34 18.64
CA PHE A 110 6.69 3.42 17.67
C PHE A 110 5.81 4.65 17.92
N ALA A 111 4.57 4.44 18.34
CA ALA A 111 3.61 5.51 18.58
C ALA A 111 3.80 6.22 19.93
N SER A 112 4.52 5.63 20.84
CA SER A 112 4.84 6.22 22.15
C SER A 112 6.06 7.13 22.06
#